data_0a0846c4d59a0aaaddfa511d73384a67
#
_entry.id   0a0846c4d59a0aaaddfa511d73384a67
#
_cell.length_a   1.000
_cell.length_b   1.000
_cell.length_c   1.000
_cell.angle_alpha   90.00
_cell.angle_beta   90.00
_cell.angle_gamma   90.00
#
_symmetry.space_group_name_H-M   'P 1'
#
loop_
_entity.id
_entity.type
_entity.pdbx_description
1 polymer ?
#
loop_
_entity_poly.entity_id
_entity_poly.type
_entity_poly.pdbx_seq_one_letter_code
_entity_poly.pdbx_strand_id
1 'polypeptide(L)'
;MLDAKKITFNSIKFVITEIAYGLILTLISIGKQVLNTIITQYGVTSEIQRLKGETPLAVVEVLQNHTNSLHLAANGLMLIVIILMAYSAYKYVKNTFIVENSPSEKNKN
;
A
#
# COMPACT_ATOMS: atom_id res chain seq x y z
N MET A 1 -16.04 -4.08 32.26
CA MET A 1 -15.57 -5.31 31.66
C MET A 1 -15.80 -5.34 30.16
N LEU A 2 -14.86 -5.90 29.43
CA LEU A 2 -15.00 -5.94 27.98
C LEU A 2 -15.97 -7.02 27.55
N ASP A 3 -16.78 -6.70 26.54
CA ASP A 3 -17.72 -7.65 25.97
C ASP A 3 -16.96 -8.59 25.02
N ALA A 4 -17.02 -9.89 25.30
CA ALA A 4 -16.32 -10.88 24.49
C ALA A 4 -16.77 -10.86 23.03
N LYS A 5 -18.07 -10.67 22.80
CA LYS A 5 -18.59 -10.60 21.43
C LYS A 5 -18.07 -9.38 20.70
N LYS A 6 -18.00 -8.25 21.38
CA LYS A 6 -17.49 -7.01 20.81
C LYS A 6 -16.00 -7.15 20.47
N ILE A 7 -15.23 -7.75 21.38
CA ILE A 7 -13.80 -7.98 21.15
C ILE A 7 -13.61 -8.89 19.95
N THR A 8 -14.38 -9.98 19.88
CA THR A 8 -14.29 -10.93 18.78
C THR A 8 -14.66 -10.26 17.46
N PHE A 9 -15.76 -9.52 17.43
CA PHE A 9 -16.20 -8.83 16.23
C PHE A 9 -15.18 -7.81 15.76
N ASN A 10 -14.67 -7.00 16.69
CA ASN A 10 -13.67 -5.99 16.35
C ASN A 10 -12.37 -6.62 15.87
N SER A 11 -11.99 -7.75 16.48
CA SER A 11 -10.76 -8.45 16.06
C SER A 11 -10.90 -9.01 14.67
N ILE A 12 -12.04 -9.61 14.34
CA ILE A 12 -12.28 -10.13 12.99
C ILE A 12 -12.26 -8.97 11.98
N LYS A 13 -12.95 -7.89 12.29
CA LYS A 13 -12.99 -6.72 11.44
C LYS A 13 -11.60 -6.14 11.21
N PHE A 14 -10.82 -6.05 12.29
CA PHE A 14 -9.46 -5.54 12.22
C PHE A 14 -8.58 -6.43 11.34
N VAL A 15 -8.64 -7.75 11.55
CA VAL A 15 -7.83 -8.69 10.77
C VAL A 15 -8.18 -8.59 9.29
N ILE A 16 -9.47 -8.56 8.96
CA ILE A 16 -9.90 -8.44 7.57
C ILE A 16 -9.40 -7.14 6.96
N THR A 17 -9.50 -6.03 7.71
CA THR A 17 -9.03 -4.73 7.24
C THR A 17 -7.53 -4.74 6.99
N GLU A 18 -6.75 -5.32 7.91
CA GLU A 18 -5.30 -5.38 7.76
C GLU A 18 -4.89 -6.28 6.59
N ILE A 19 -5.60 -7.40 6.40
CA ILE A 19 -5.35 -8.27 5.25
C ILE A 19 -5.61 -7.51 3.95
N ALA A 20 -6.68 -6.74 3.88
CA ALA A 20 -7.00 -5.95 2.70
C ALA A 20 -5.89 -4.94 2.39
N TYR A 21 -5.42 -4.23 3.41
CA TYR A 21 -4.31 -3.29 3.22
C TYR A 21 -3.03 -4.00 2.81
N GLY A 22 -2.76 -5.16 3.42
CA GLY A 22 -1.60 -5.97 3.05
C GLY A 22 -1.63 -6.41 1.60
N LEU A 23 -2.82 -6.79 1.11
CA LEU A 23 -2.98 -7.15 -0.30
C LEU A 23 -2.71 -5.95 -1.20
N ILE A 24 -3.18 -4.77 -0.82
CA ILE A 24 -2.92 -3.55 -1.58
C ILE A 24 -1.43 -3.27 -1.64
N LEU A 25 -0.73 -3.36 -0.50
CA LEU A 25 0.72 -3.16 -0.46
C LEU A 25 1.44 -4.17 -1.36
N THR A 26 1.01 -5.43 -1.31
CA THR A 26 1.60 -6.47 -2.14
C THR A 26 1.41 -6.17 -3.62
N LEU A 27 0.21 -5.74 -4.01
CA LEU A 27 -0.08 -5.40 -5.40
C LEU A 27 0.78 -4.22 -5.87
N ILE A 28 0.94 -3.21 -5.02
CA ILE A 28 1.79 -2.06 -5.36
C ILE A 28 3.24 -2.51 -5.52
N SER A 29 3.72 -3.37 -4.63
CA SER A 29 5.09 -3.89 -4.69
C SER A 29 5.33 -4.69 -5.97
N ILE A 30 4.38 -5.57 -6.31
CA ILE A 30 4.47 -6.35 -7.55
C ILE A 30 4.46 -5.42 -8.76
N GLY A 31 3.61 -4.40 -8.75
CA GLY A 31 3.56 -3.42 -9.81
C GLY A 31 4.89 -2.71 -10.01
N LYS A 32 5.55 -2.34 -8.91
CA LYS A 32 6.88 -1.72 -8.98
C LYS A 32 7.91 -2.66 -9.60
N GLN A 33 7.89 -3.94 -9.22
CA GLN A 33 8.82 -4.93 -9.77
C GLN A 33 8.57 -5.16 -11.25
N VAL A 34 7.31 -5.26 -11.65
CA VAL A 34 6.95 -5.40 -13.06
C VAL A 34 7.41 -4.19 -13.85
N LEU A 35 7.18 -3.00 -13.32
CA LEU A 35 7.60 -1.76 -13.98
C LEU A 35 9.13 -1.73 -14.15
N ASN A 36 9.88 -2.07 -13.10
CA ASN A 36 11.34 -2.15 -13.18
C ASN A 36 11.79 -3.14 -14.24
N THR A 37 11.16 -4.32 -14.29
CA THR A 37 11.52 -5.36 -15.25
C THR A 37 11.27 -4.86 -16.67
N ILE A 38 10.11 -4.25 -16.90
CA ILE A 38 9.76 -3.71 -18.22
C ILE A 38 10.77 -2.64 -18.64
N ILE A 39 11.04 -1.68 -17.76
CA ILE A 39 11.97 -0.60 -18.07
C ILE A 39 13.35 -1.15 -18.36
N THR A 40 13.82 -2.11 -17.56
CA THR A 40 15.15 -2.68 -17.75
C THR A 40 15.24 -3.46 -19.06
N GLN A 41 14.28 -4.33 -19.35
CA GLN A 41 14.31 -5.16 -20.54
C GLN A 41 14.13 -4.34 -21.81
N TYR A 42 13.17 -3.44 -21.82
CA TYR A 42 12.93 -2.62 -23.00
C TYR A 42 14.00 -1.56 -23.16
N GLY A 43 14.61 -1.13 -22.06
CA GLY A 43 15.74 -0.22 -22.11
C GLY A 43 16.94 -0.85 -22.81
N VAL A 44 17.24 -2.12 -22.50
CA VAL A 44 18.31 -2.85 -23.18
C VAL A 44 17.96 -3.03 -24.66
N THR A 45 16.73 -3.40 -24.97
CA THR A 45 16.29 -3.56 -26.35
C THR A 45 16.40 -2.24 -27.12
N SER A 46 15.99 -1.13 -26.48
CA SER A 46 16.08 0.20 -27.06
C SER A 46 17.53 0.58 -27.37
N GLU A 47 18.44 0.24 -26.46
CA GLU A 47 19.85 0.51 -26.63
C GLU A 47 20.43 -0.29 -27.79
N ILE A 48 20.05 -1.57 -27.89
CA ILE A 48 20.46 -2.43 -29.00
C ILE A 48 19.95 -1.85 -30.33
N GLN A 49 18.70 -1.42 -30.37
CA GLN A 49 18.12 -0.82 -31.56
C GLN A 49 18.88 0.43 -31.95
N ARG A 50 19.23 1.26 -30.97
CA ARG A 50 20.00 2.48 -31.24
C ARG A 50 21.38 2.15 -31.84
N LEU A 51 22.02 1.12 -31.31
CA LEU A 51 23.34 0.72 -31.83
C LEU A 51 23.24 0.20 -33.25
N LYS A 52 22.10 -0.37 -33.63
CA LYS A 52 21.86 -0.86 -34.98
C LYS A 52 21.35 0.24 -35.92
N GLY A 53 21.20 1.47 -35.41
CA GLY A 53 20.68 2.57 -36.21
C GLY A 53 19.18 2.60 -36.30
N GLU A 54 18.47 1.78 -35.48
CA GLU A 54 17.01 1.74 -35.45
C GLU A 54 16.49 2.77 -34.46
N THR A 55 15.23 3.20 -34.70
CA THR A 55 14.59 4.14 -33.78
C THR A 55 13.99 3.39 -32.60
N PRO A 56 14.32 3.75 -31.35
CA PRO A 56 13.72 3.14 -30.17
C PRO A 56 12.22 3.41 -30.12
N LEU A 57 11.50 2.50 -29.46
CA LEU A 57 10.06 2.67 -29.27
C LEU A 57 9.78 3.88 -28.37
N ALA A 58 8.86 4.74 -28.81
CA ALA A 58 8.52 5.94 -28.08
C ALA A 58 7.98 5.64 -26.69
N VAL A 59 7.21 4.56 -26.55
CA VAL A 59 6.63 4.18 -25.25
C VAL A 59 7.73 3.85 -24.23
N VAL A 60 8.83 3.24 -24.68
CA VAL A 60 9.96 2.94 -23.80
C VAL A 60 10.61 4.22 -23.30
N GLU A 61 10.80 5.19 -24.19
CA GLU A 61 11.37 6.47 -23.79
C GLU A 61 10.49 7.18 -22.77
N VAL A 62 9.18 7.18 -22.99
CA VAL A 62 8.24 7.79 -22.05
C VAL A 62 8.33 7.13 -20.69
N LEU A 63 8.36 5.80 -20.65
CA LEU A 63 8.49 5.07 -19.39
C LEU A 63 9.81 5.39 -18.68
N GLN A 64 10.91 5.42 -19.44
CA GLN A 64 12.21 5.73 -18.85
C GLN A 64 12.26 7.15 -18.31
N ASN A 65 11.69 8.09 -19.04
CA ASN A 65 11.69 9.49 -18.62
C ASN A 65 10.84 9.73 -17.38
N HIS A 66 9.85 8.89 -17.14
CA HIS A 66 8.94 9.03 -16.01
C HIS A 66 9.19 8.02 -14.89
N THR A 67 10.29 7.26 -14.97
CA THR A 67 10.61 6.23 -13.98
C THR A 67 10.60 6.78 -12.56
N ASN A 68 11.29 7.89 -12.33
CA ASN A 68 11.38 8.46 -11.00
C ASN A 68 10.01 8.89 -10.47
N SER A 69 9.20 9.49 -11.34
CA SER A 69 7.86 9.93 -10.96
C SER A 69 6.97 8.75 -10.63
N LEU A 70 7.06 7.66 -11.41
CA LEU A 70 6.26 6.45 -11.19
C LEU A 70 6.65 5.79 -9.88
N HIS A 71 7.96 5.69 -9.59
CA HIS A 71 8.42 5.12 -8.32
C HIS A 71 8.00 5.99 -7.14
N LEU A 72 8.11 7.30 -7.30
CA LEU A 72 7.70 8.22 -6.25
C LEU A 72 6.20 8.09 -5.97
N ALA A 73 5.38 7.98 -7.01
CA ALA A 73 3.94 7.80 -6.84
C ALA A 73 3.63 6.48 -6.13
N ALA A 74 4.30 5.38 -6.52
CA ALA A 74 4.10 4.09 -5.88
C ALA A 74 4.52 4.13 -4.42
N ASN A 75 5.66 4.74 -4.12
CA ASN A 75 6.13 4.88 -2.74
C ASN A 75 5.18 5.73 -1.92
N GLY A 76 4.62 6.79 -2.50
CA GLY A 76 3.63 7.62 -1.84
C GLY A 76 2.37 6.85 -1.50
N LEU A 77 1.89 6.03 -2.44
CA LEU A 77 0.72 5.20 -2.20
C LEU A 77 0.98 4.18 -1.09
N MET A 78 2.16 3.55 -1.09
CA MET A 78 2.53 2.61 -0.04
C MET A 78 2.57 3.30 1.32
N LEU A 79 3.11 4.50 1.37
CA LEU A 79 3.15 5.27 2.62
C LEU A 79 1.75 5.58 3.12
N ILE A 80 0.86 5.99 2.23
CA ILE A 80 -0.53 6.28 2.59
C ILE A 80 -1.19 5.02 3.15
N VAL A 81 -1.00 3.86 2.52
CA VAL A 81 -1.58 2.62 3.00
C VAL A 81 -1.02 2.26 4.38
N ILE A 82 0.29 2.43 4.58
CA ILE A 82 0.91 2.16 5.88
C ILE A 82 0.32 3.06 6.96
N ILE A 83 0.11 4.34 6.65
CA ILE A 83 -0.51 5.26 7.59
C ILE A 83 -1.94 4.81 7.92
N LEU A 84 -2.70 4.38 6.91
CA LEU A 84 -4.04 3.88 7.12
C LEU A 84 -4.05 2.61 7.97
N MET A 85 -3.08 1.72 7.77
CA MET A 85 -2.94 0.53 8.60
C MET A 85 -2.67 0.90 10.05
N ALA A 86 -1.77 1.85 10.28
CA ALA A 86 -1.45 2.32 11.62
C ALA A 86 -2.67 2.96 12.28
N TYR A 87 -3.40 3.76 11.53
CA TYR A 87 -4.61 4.39 12.04
C TYR A 87 -5.68 3.33 12.38
N SER A 88 -5.82 2.33 11.52
CA SER A 88 -6.76 1.23 11.76
C SER A 88 -6.40 0.48 13.03
N ALA A 89 -5.11 0.21 13.25
CA ALA A 89 -4.65 -0.47 14.46
C ALA A 89 -4.94 0.39 15.70
N TYR A 90 -4.64 1.67 15.61
CA TYR A 90 -4.91 2.59 16.70
C TYR A 90 -6.41 2.63 17.03
N LYS A 91 -7.24 2.73 16.01
CA LYS A 91 -8.68 2.78 16.18
C LYS A 91 -9.21 1.47 16.79
N TYR A 92 -8.65 0.35 16.35
CA TYR A 92 -9.03 -0.95 16.89
C TYR A 92 -8.75 -1.02 18.39
N VAL A 93 -7.54 -0.66 18.79
CA VAL A 93 -7.14 -0.68 20.18
C VAL A 93 -8.02 0.27 20.99
N LYS A 94 -8.21 1.48 20.48
CA LYS A 94 -9.00 2.49 21.17
C LYS A 94 -10.44 2.03 21.36
N ASN A 95 -11.06 1.50 20.30
CA ASN A 95 -12.47 1.10 20.38
C ASN A 95 -12.67 -0.18 21.15
N THR A 96 -11.67 -1.06 21.16
CA THR A 96 -11.80 -2.36 21.81
C THR A 96 -11.37 -2.34 23.28
N PHE A 97 -10.31 -1.62 23.59
CA PHE A 97 -9.70 -1.68 24.91
C PHE A 97 -9.80 -0.38 25.68
N ILE A 98 -9.67 0.77 25.03
CA ILE A 98 -9.61 2.06 25.71
C ILE A 98 -11.00 2.62 25.97
N VAL A 99 -11.89 2.49 25.03
CA VAL A 99 -13.26 3.05 25.15
C VAL A 99 -13.96 2.53 26.39
N GLU A 100 -13.68 1.28 26.78
CA GLU A 100 -14.28 0.68 27.98
C GLU A 100 -13.96 1.48 29.24
N ASN A 101 -12.85 2.18 29.25
CA ASN A 101 -12.40 2.94 30.39
C ASN A 101 -12.70 4.42 30.26
N SER A 102 -13.47 4.80 29.26
CA SER A 102 -13.81 6.19 29.03
C SER A 102 -14.67 6.74 30.16
N PRO A 103 -14.44 7.97 30.62
CA PRO A 103 -15.30 8.58 31.62
C PRO A 103 -16.76 8.65 31.20
N SER A 104 -17.02 8.85 29.91
CA SER A 104 -18.37 8.88 29.43
C SER A 104 -19.08 7.53 29.61
N GLU A 105 -18.31 6.47 29.53
CA GLU A 105 -18.83 5.15 29.80
C GLU A 105 -19.26 5.03 31.24
N LYS A 106 -18.45 5.56 32.12
CA LYS A 106 -18.74 5.53 33.54
C LYS A 106 -19.90 6.45 33.89
N ASN A 107 -20.10 7.48 33.13
CA ASN A 107 -21.17 8.42 33.37
C ASN A 107 -22.54 7.85 33.06
N LYS A 108 -22.59 6.70 32.49
CA LYS A 108 -23.86 6.01 32.33
C LYS A 108 -24.45 5.65 33.67
N ASN A 109 -23.63 5.61 34.63
CA ASN A 109 -24.05 5.28 35.99
C ASN A 109 -24.83 6.39 36.61
#